data_429502c08fbfbb4d73b309c868a0d4c9
#
_entry.id   429502c08fbfbb4d73b309c868a0d4c9
#
_cell.length_a   1.000
_cell.length_b   1.000
_cell.length_c   1.000
_cell.angle_alpha   90.00
_cell.angle_beta   90.00
_cell.angle_gamma   90.00
#
_symmetry.space_group_name_H-M   'P 1'
#
loop_
_entity.id
_entity.type
_entity.pdbx_description
1 polymer ?
#
loop_
_entity_poly.entity_id
_entity_poly.type
_entity_poly.pdbx_seq_one_letter_code
_entity_poly.pdbx_strand_id
1 'polypeptide(L)'
;NVSEDTSKTDSETLKDLHSEKKNVPTMGGIIILIAIIVSTVLWCDIFNIYILLVLFTAIWLGILGFFDDYIKLTQKHSSGLTSGSKLFFQCGLGLIIGLILYFHFKDIEEGTRLVIPFFKGVRPDLGAFYVLMVMFFIVGMSNAVNLTDGLDGLSIGCTVIAGMAFTLIAYIVGRVDFSSYLQVPYIAGAGELSIFCSALVGAGLGFMWFNCFPAQTFMGDVGSLPLGGILGIVAIIVKQELLIFFIGSIFIVEAVSVLLQVCVFKITRKRLFLCAPIHHHFQFKGWPETKVTMRFFIIAAIMALFSLITLKL
;
A
#
# COMPACT_ATOMS: atom_id res chain seq x y z
N ASN A 1 -0.36 -24.30 -14.07
CA ASN A 1 -0.80 -22.92 -14.28
C ASN A 1 -2.09 -22.71 -13.49
N VAL A 2 -1.99 -21.89 -12.45
CA VAL A 2 -3.14 -21.49 -11.63
C VAL A 2 -3.61 -20.15 -12.17
N SER A 3 -4.80 -20.09 -12.74
CA SER A 3 -5.39 -18.88 -13.34
C SER A 3 -6.63 -18.43 -12.56
N GLU A 4 -6.85 -17.14 -12.49
CA GLU A 4 -8.06 -16.58 -11.90
C GLU A 4 -9.26 -16.78 -12.82
N ASP A 5 -10.40 -17.26 -12.29
CA ASP A 5 -11.62 -17.46 -13.05
C ASP A 5 -12.46 -16.17 -13.08
N THR A 6 -12.32 -15.41 -14.14
CA THR A 6 -13.04 -14.14 -14.35
C THR A 6 -14.54 -14.31 -14.61
N SER A 7 -15.04 -15.55 -14.76
CA SER A 7 -16.48 -15.82 -14.93
C SER A 7 -17.31 -15.51 -13.69
N LYS A 8 -16.65 -15.23 -12.55
CA LYS A 8 -17.28 -15.01 -11.23
C LYS A 8 -17.59 -13.54 -10.92
N THR A 9 -17.28 -12.62 -11.83
CA THR A 9 -17.62 -11.19 -11.63
C THR A 9 -19.13 -10.97 -11.79
N ASP A 10 -19.76 -10.26 -10.85
CA ASP A 10 -21.21 -10.04 -10.80
C ASP A 10 -21.78 -9.18 -11.93
N SER A 11 -20.92 -8.54 -12.74
CA SER A 11 -21.30 -7.71 -13.88
C SER A 11 -20.89 -8.37 -15.20
N GLU A 12 -21.85 -8.58 -16.09
CA GLU A 12 -21.59 -9.10 -17.45
C GLU A 12 -20.57 -8.24 -18.21
N THR A 13 -20.62 -6.93 -18.05
CA THR A 13 -19.68 -6.00 -18.69
C THR A 13 -18.24 -6.17 -18.19
N LEU A 14 -18.05 -6.45 -16.89
CA LEU A 14 -16.72 -6.78 -16.34
C LEU A 14 -16.25 -8.14 -16.87
N LYS A 15 -17.14 -9.11 -17.02
CA LYS A 15 -16.80 -10.41 -17.61
C LYS A 15 -16.29 -10.28 -19.02
N ASP A 16 -16.92 -9.41 -19.82
CA ASP A 16 -16.51 -9.16 -21.21
C ASP A 16 -15.15 -8.45 -21.28
N LEU A 17 -14.94 -7.42 -20.44
CA LEU A 17 -13.68 -6.68 -20.34
C LEU A 17 -12.51 -7.56 -19.89
N HIS A 18 -12.78 -8.58 -19.07
CA HIS A 18 -11.75 -9.49 -18.53
C HIS A 18 -11.72 -10.85 -19.23
N SER A 19 -12.49 -11.06 -20.30
CA SER A 19 -12.58 -12.36 -20.99
C SER A 19 -11.23 -12.87 -21.53
N GLU A 20 -10.33 -11.98 -21.93
CA GLU A 20 -8.98 -12.31 -22.42
C GLU A 20 -7.99 -12.69 -21.29
N LYS A 21 -8.34 -12.42 -20.01
CA LYS A 21 -7.46 -12.62 -18.85
C LYS A 21 -7.59 -14.00 -18.18
N LYS A 22 -8.42 -14.89 -18.70
CA LYS A 22 -8.79 -16.20 -18.06
C LYS A 22 -7.63 -17.15 -17.79
N ASN A 23 -6.51 -17.02 -18.49
CA ASN A 23 -5.39 -17.96 -18.40
C ASN A 23 -4.13 -17.33 -17.79
N VAL A 24 -4.23 -16.12 -17.22
CA VAL A 24 -3.10 -15.44 -16.60
C VAL A 24 -2.86 -16.03 -15.19
N PRO A 25 -1.64 -16.51 -14.88
CA PRO A 25 -1.33 -17.01 -13.55
C PRO A 25 -1.45 -15.90 -12.50
N THR A 26 -1.92 -16.26 -11.32
CA THR A 26 -2.03 -15.37 -10.14
C THR A 26 -1.02 -15.74 -9.07
N MET A 27 -1.00 -15.00 -7.94
CA MET A 27 -0.07 -15.14 -6.82
C MET A 27 1.39 -14.73 -7.16
N GLY A 28 1.61 -13.89 -8.16
CA GLY A 28 2.93 -13.36 -8.49
C GLY A 28 3.55 -12.51 -7.38
N GLY A 29 2.72 -12.05 -6.42
CA GLY A 29 3.18 -11.36 -5.20
C GLY A 29 4.19 -12.15 -4.36
N ILE A 30 4.20 -13.48 -4.44
CA ILE A 30 5.21 -14.31 -3.78
C ILE A 30 6.62 -13.94 -4.26
N ILE A 31 6.80 -13.74 -5.57
CA ILE A 31 8.09 -13.38 -6.17
C ILE A 31 8.52 -12.00 -5.66
N ILE A 32 7.59 -11.04 -5.59
CA ILE A 32 7.86 -9.70 -5.05
C ILE A 32 8.35 -9.80 -3.61
N LEU A 33 7.64 -10.54 -2.75
CA LEU A 33 7.98 -10.69 -1.34
C LEU A 33 9.34 -11.37 -1.14
N ILE A 34 9.60 -12.45 -1.87
CA ILE A 34 10.90 -13.12 -1.80
C ILE A 34 12.02 -12.16 -2.21
N ALA A 35 11.84 -11.41 -3.31
CA ALA A 35 12.84 -10.44 -3.77
C ALA A 35 13.09 -9.33 -2.73
N ILE A 36 12.05 -8.78 -2.11
CA ILE A 36 12.18 -7.78 -1.05
C ILE A 36 12.90 -8.37 0.17
N ILE A 37 12.47 -9.54 0.65
CA ILE A 37 13.03 -10.17 1.86
C ILE A 37 14.50 -10.52 1.65
N VAL A 38 14.84 -11.18 0.54
CA VAL A 38 16.22 -11.57 0.24
C VAL A 38 17.12 -10.35 0.11
N SER A 39 16.68 -9.33 -0.65
CA SER A 39 17.46 -8.08 -0.80
C SER A 39 17.64 -7.37 0.55
N THR A 40 16.61 -7.33 1.38
CA THR A 40 16.68 -6.69 2.71
C THR A 40 17.65 -7.43 3.63
N VAL A 41 17.60 -8.76 3.67
CA VAL A 41 18.49 -9.57 4.50
C VAL A 41 19.96 -9.44 4.07
N LEU A 42 20.19 -9.23 2.77
CA LEU A 42 21.56 -9.09 2.23
C LEU A 42 22.17 -7.70 2.44
N TRP A 43 21.35 -6.64 2.44
CA TRP A 43 21.85 -5.27 2.34
C TRP A 43 21.51 -4.36 3.52
N CYS A 44 20.50 -4.71 4.34
CA CYS A 44 20.12 -3.92 5.50
C CYS A 44 20.74 -4.48 6.79
N ASP A 45 20.84 -3.62 7.80
CA ASP A 45 21.08 -4.08 9.17
C ASP A 45 19.79 -4.77 9.69
N ILE A 46 19.83 -6.11 9.72
CA ILE A 46 18.70 -6.95 10.14
C ILE A 46 18.37 -6.82 11.63
N PHE A 47 19.29 -6.27 12.46
CA PHE A 47 19.03 -6.02 13.89
C PHE A 47 18.39 -4.67 14.15
N ASN A 48 18.25 -3.84 13.10
CA ASN A 48 17.51 -2.58 13.21
C ASN A 48 16.03 -2.87 13.44
N ILE A 49 15.46 -2.27 14.49
CA ILE A 49 14.05 -2.49 14.89
C ILE A 49 13.07 -2.14 13.77
N TYR A 50 13.35 -1.11 12.97
CA TYR A 50 12.48 -0.69 11.88
C TYR A 50 12.47 -1.70 10.74
N ILE A 51 13.65 -2.28 10.43
CA ILE A 51 13.77 -3.36 9.42
C ILE A 51 13.02 -4.61 9.89
N LEU A 52 13.16 -4.99 11.16
CA LEU A 52 12.40 -6.11 11.71
C LEU A 52 10.89 -5.90 11.62
N LEU A 53 10.40 -4.69 11.89
CA LEU A 53 8.97 -4.37 11.85
C LEU A 53 8.41 -4.38 10.42
N VAL A 54 9.14 -3.84 9.42
CA VAL A 54 8.67 -3.89 8.03
C VAL A 54 8.73 -5.30 7.46
N LEU A 55 9.75 -6.10 7.79
CA LEU A 55 9.82 -7.53 7.42
C LEU A 55 8.70 -8.33 8.07
N PHE A 56 8.43 -8.10 9.37
CA PHE A 56 7.31 -8.73 10.07
C PHE A 56 5.97 -8.40 9.41
N THR A 57 5.77 -7.13 9.04
CA THR A 57 4.57 -6.69 8.29
C THR A 57 4.45 -7.39 6.95
N ALA A 58 5.55 -7.46 6.19
CA ALA A 58 5.59 -8.11 4.88
C ALA A 58 5.22 -9.61 4.98
N ILE A 59 5.82 -10.31 5.94
CA ILE A 59 5.60 -11.76 6.14
C ILE A 59 4.18 -12.02 6.64
N TRP A 60 3.71 -11.29 7.66
CA TRP A 60 2.38 -11.49 8.24
C TRP A 60 1.27 -11.28 7.21
N LEU A 61 1.30 -10.14 6.50
CA LEU A 61 0.30 -9.83 5.47
C LEU A 61 0.47 -10.70 4.23
N GLY A 62 1.71 -11.10 3.89
CA GLY A 62 1.99 -12.07 2.83
C GLY A 62 1.38 -13.43 3.11
N ILE A 63 1.51 -13.94 4.34
CA ILE A 63 0.86 -15.18 4.79
C ILE A 63 -0.66 -15.04 4.73
N LEU A 64 -1.21 -13.93 5.21
CA LEU A 64 -2.66 -13.66 5.16
C LEU A 64 -3.17 -13.65 3.72
N GLY A 65 -2.49 -12.94 2.82
CA GLY A 65 -2.84 -12.90 1.40
C GLY A 65 -2.69 -14.26 0.71
N PHE A 66 -1.62 -15.01 1.05
CA PHE A 66 -1.42 -16.36 0.53
C PHE A 66 -2.59 -17.30 0.89
N PHE A 67 -3.04 -17.31 2.14
CA PHE A 67 -4.19 -18.12 2.54
C PHE A 67 -5.47 -17.68 1.84
N ASP A 68 -5.67 -16.38 1.63
CA ASP A 68 -6.83 -15.87 0.91
C ASP A 68 -6.85 -16.35 -0.55
N ASP A 69 -5.74 -16.15 -1.26
CA ASP A 69 -5.61 -16.57 -2.65
C ASP A 69 -5.67 -18.11 -2.79
N TYR A 70 -5.03 -18.84 -1.87
CA TYR A 70 -5.05 -20.31 -1.86
C TYR A 70 -6.48 -20.88 -1.70
N ILE A 71 -7.28 -20.29 -0.80
CA ILE A 71 -8.68 -20.69 -0.60
C ILE A 71 -9.51 -20.40 -1.86
N LYS A 72 -9.35 -19.22 -2.48
CA LYS A 72 -10.03 -18.89 -3.74
C LYS A 72 -9.75 -19.90 -4.85
N LEU A 73 -8.50 -20.38 -4.93
CA LEU A 73 -8.07 -21.34 -5.95
C LEU A 73 -8.55 -22.76 -5.69
N THR A 74 -8.46 -23.23 -4.45
CA THR A 74 -8.75 -24.63 -4.09
C THR A 74 -10.23 -24.93 -3.95
N GLN A 75 -11.00 -24.01 -3.37
CA GLN A 75 -12.42 -24.25 -3.09
C GLN A 75 -13.33 -23.86 -4.26
N LYS A 76 -12.79 -23.33 -5.36
CA LYS A 76 -13.55 -22.81 -6.51
C LYS A 76 -14.66 -21.83 -6.11
N HIS A 77 -14.59 -21.26 -4.91
CA HIS A 77 -15.47 -20.21 -4.41
C HIS A 77 -14.76 -18.85 -4.50
N SER A 78 -15.45 -17.87 -5.06
CA SER A 78 -14.91 -16.51 -5.27
C SER A 78 -14.65 -15.72 -3.97
N SER A 79 -15.00 -16.27 -2.81
CA SER A 79 -15.07 -15.49 -1.57
C SER A 79 -13.82 -15.56 -0.68
N GLY A 80 -12.82 -16.41 -0.96
CA GLY A 80 -11.60 -16.48 -0.14
C GLY A 80 -11.86 -16.52 1.37
N LEU A 81 -11.05 -15.84 2.16
CA LEU A 81 -11.29 -15.56 3.57
C LEU A 81 -12.45 -14.57 3.74
N THR A 82 -13.22 -14.70 4.83
CA THR A 82 -14.25 -13.68 5.12
C THR A 82 -13.60 -12.31 5.39
N SER A 83 -14.29 -11.23 4.98
CA SER A 83 -13.80 -9.87 5.22
C SER A 83 -13.53 -9.60 6.71
N GLY A 84 -14.33 -10.19 7.61
CA GLY A 84 -14.13 -10.10 9.06
C GLY A 84 -12.84 -10.77 9.52
N SER A 85 -12.52 -11.96 9.01
CA SER A 85 -11.28 -12.66 9.34
C SER A 85 -10.05 -11.89 8.84
N LYS A 86 -10.08 -11.38 7.60
CA LYS A 86 -8.98 -10.54 7.08
C LYS A 86 -8.75 -9.34 7.98
N LEU A 87 -9.83 -8.61 8.28
CA LEU A 87 -9.75 -7.42 9.12
C LEU A 87 -9.23 -7.74 10.53
N PHE A 88 -9.65 -8.85 11.11
CA PHE A 88 -9.18 -9.30 12.43
C PHE A 88 -7.66 -9.50 12.46
N PHE A 89 -7.10 -10.23 11.49
CA PHE A 89 -5.65 -10.46 11.42
C PHE A 89 -4.86 -9.19 11.08
N GLN A 90 -5.40 -8.30 10.24
CA GLN A 90 -4.79 -7.00 9.94
C GLN A 90 -4.80 -6.08 11.16
N CYS A 91 -5.90 -6.01 11.91
CA CYS A 91 -5.99 -5.23 13.16
C CYS A 91 -5.06 -5.80 14.23
N GLY A 92 -4.96 -7.13 14.35
CA GLY A 92 -4.03 -7.79 15.25
C GLY A 92 -2.57 -7.39 14.97
N LEU A 93 -2.16 -7.43 13.69
CA LEU A 93 -0.85 -6.94 13.28
C LEU A 93 -0.65 -5.46 13.64
N GLY A 94 -1.60 -4.60 13.25
CA GLY A 94 -1.53 -3.16 13.49
C GLY A 94 -1.45 -2.83 14.99
N LEU A 95 -2.16 -3.58 15.83
CA LEU A 95 -2.10 -3.44 17.28
C LEU A 95 -0.72 -3.83 17.83
N ILE A 96 -0.16 -4.97 17.42
CA ILE A 96 1.16 -5.44 17.84
C ILE A 96 2.23 -4.40 17.47
N ILE A 97 2.25 -3.97 16.21
CA ILE A 97 3.23 -2.99 15.72
C ILE A 97 3.02 -1.64 16.41
N GLY A 98 1.76 -1.21 16.58
CA GLY A 98 1.43 0.02 17.26
C GLY A 98 1.93 0.06 18.71
N LEU A 99 1.77 -1.04 19.44
CA LEU A 99 2.30 -1.18 20.80
C LEU A 99 3.84 -1.14 20.83
N ILE A 100 4.50 -1.87 19.93
CA ILE A 100 5.97 -1.87 19.86
C ILE A 100 6.49 -0.45 19.57
N LEU A 101 5.93 0.22 18.56
CA LEU A 101 6.33 1.59 18.20
C LEU A 101 5.98 2.59 19.31
N TYR A 102 4.84 2.45 19.97
CA TYR A 102 4.47 3.30 21.10
C TYR A 102 5.49 3.20 22.25
N PHE A 103 5.84 1.99 22.68
CA PHE A 103 6.84 1.81 23.73
C PHE A 103 8.25 2.21 23.30
N HIS A 104 8.57 2.09 22.02
CA HIS A 104 9.84 2.54 21.46
C HIS A 104 9.95 4.07 21.39
N PHE A 105 8.86 4.74 21.07
CA PHE A 105 8.84 6.18 20.85
C PHE A 105 8.40 7.02 22.05
N LYS A 106 7.72 6.46 23.05
CA LYS A 106 7.11 7.21 24.16
C LYS A 106 8.09 8.07 24.95
N ASP A 107 9.35 7.66 25.04
CA ASP A 107 10.41 8.36 25.78
C ASP A 107 11.23 9.30 24.87
N ILE A 108 10.89 9.39 23.59
CA ILE A 108 11.50 10.30 22.60
C ILE A 108 10.62 11.53 22.49
N GLU A 109 11.20 12.74 22.57
CA GLU A 109 10.47 14.03 22.62
C GLU A 109 9.43 14.22 21.52
N GLU A 110 9.70 13.76 20.30
CA GLU A 110 8.79 13.83 19.13
C GLU A 110 8.09 12.48 18.83
N GLY A 111 8.28 11.49 19.70
CA GLY A 111 8.00 10.08 19.37
C GLY A 111 6.54 9.76 19.08
N THR A 112 5.59 10.26 19.87
CA THR A 112 4.13 10.03 19.70
C THR A 112 3.42 11.22 19.08
N ARG A 113 4.16 12.27 18.67
CA ARG A 113 3.59 13.46 18.04
C ARG A 113 3.34 13.22 16.56
N LEU A 114 2.22 13.75 16.08
CA LEU A 114 1.82 13.72 14.66
C LEU A 114 2.44 14.91 13.93
N VAL A 115 3.14 14.64 12.83
CA VAL A 115 3.67 15.70 11.97
C VAL A 115 2.58 16.11 10.96
N ILE A 116 2.20 17.40 10.99
CA ILE A 116 1.19 17.94 10.09
C ILE A 116 1.90 18.64 8.93
N PRO A 117 1.75 18.19 7.67
CA PRO A 117 2.31 18.87 6.50
C PRO A 117 1.87 20.34 6.47
N PHE A 118 2.75 21.24 6.03
CA PHE A 118 2.56 22.70 5.96
C PHE A 118 2.53 23.43 7.33
N PHE A 119 2.31 22.72 8.45
CA PHE A 119 2.22 23.35 9.78
C PHE A 119 3.27 22.78 10.73
N LYS A 120 4.55 23.03 10.45
CA LYS A 120 5.69 22.47 11.21
C LYS A 120 5.68 22.80 12.70
N GLY A 121 5.03 23.91 13.10
CA GLY A 121 4.87 24.29 14.51
C GLY A 121 3.75 23.56 15.27
N VAL A 122 2.89 22.82 14.55
CA VAL A 122 1.73 22.13 15.14
C VAL A 122 2.00 20.63 15.15
N ARG A 123 2.38 20.10 16.30
CA ARG A 123 2.71 18.68 16.48
C ARG A 123 1.95 18.12 17.69
N PRO A 124 0.64 17.81 17.53
CA PRO A 124 -0.17 17.27 18.62
C PRO A 124 0.38 15.92 19.08
N ASP A 125 0.50 15.73 20.38
CA ASP A 125 0.86 14.47 20.98
C ASP A 125 -0.39 13.57 21.06
N LEU A 126 -0.30 12.41 20.43
CA LEU A 126 -1.39 11.44 20.40
C LEU A 126 -1.39 10.51 21.62
N GLY A 127 -0.28 10.46 22.39
CA GLY A 127 -0.18 9.53 23.50
C GLY A 127 -0.58 8.10 23.12
N ALA A 128 -1.46 7.47 23.88
CA ALA A 128 -1.94 6.10 23.61
C ALA A 128 -2.74 5.97 22.30
N PHE A 129 -3.37 7.05 21.79
CA PHE A 129 -4.06 7.03 20.49
C PHE A 129 -3.11 6.77 19.32
N TYR A 130 -1.80 6.94 19.51
CA TYR A 130 -0.79 6.60 18.51
C TYR A 130 -0.92 5.15 18.05
N VAL A 131 -1.23 4.22 18.96
CA VAL A 131 -1.43 2.80 18.62
C VAL A 131 -2.59 2.61 17.63
N LEU A 132 -3.70 3.31 17.85
CA LEU A 132 -4.86 3.25 16.95
C LEU A 132 -4.56 3.89 15.59
N MET A 133 -3.76 4.95 15.58
CA MET A 133 -3.31 5.58 14.35
C MET A 133 -2.44 4.61 13.53
N VAL A 134 -1.46 3.94 14.15
CA VAL A 134 -0.61 2.93 13.50
C VAL A 134 -1.47 1.83 12.89
N MET A 135 -2.41 1.29 13.67
CA MET A 135 -3.34 0.26 13.18
C MET A 135 -4.15 0.77 11.99
N PHE A 136 -4.68 1.99 12.06
CA PHE A 136 -5.45 2.59 10.96
C PHE A 136 -4.66 2.69 9.66
N PHE A 137 -3.40 3.17 9.72
CA PHE A 137 -2.58 3.31 8.52
C PHE A 137 -2.17 1.97 7.93
N ILE A 138 -1.77 1.00 8.74
CA ILE A 138 -1.39 -0.34 8.24
C ILE A 138 -2.60 -1.03 7.59
N VAL A 139 -3.74 -1.08 8.28
CA VAL A 139 -4.96 -1.72 7.78
C VAL A 139 -5.53 -0.97 6.59
N GLY A 140 -5.61 0.35 6.69
CA GLY A 140 -6.14 1.22 5.65
C GLY A 140 -5.36 1.10 4.34
N MET A 141 -4.04 1.23 4.40
CA MET A 141 -3.19 1.13 3.22
C MET A 141 -3.14 -0.28 2.65
N SER A 142 -3.10 -1.32 3.50
CA SER A 142 -3.16 -2.72 3.05
C SER A 142 -4.41 -2.97 2.19
N ASN A 143 -5.58 -2.53 2.65
CA ASN A 143 -6.81 -2.70 1.90
C ASN A 143 -6.92 -1.74 0.70
N ALA A 144 -6.38 -0.52 0.79
CA ALA A 144 -6.41 0.45 -0.29
C ALA A 144 -5.59 -0.02 -1.51
N VAL A 145 -4.38 -0.56 -1.27
CA VAL A 145 -3.55 -1.14 -2.34
C VAL A 145 -4.22 -2.39 -2.94
N ASN A 146 -4.82 -3.23 -2.11
CA ASN A 146 -5.56 -4.41 -2.58
C ASN A 146 -6.77 -4.02 -3.46
N LEU A 147 -7.54 -2.98 -3.10
CA LEU A 147 -8.63 -2.46 -3.93
C LEU A 147 -8.16 -1.84 -5.26
N THR A 148 -6.91 -1.37 -5.31
CA THR A 148 -6.31 -0.79 -6.52
C THR A 148 -5.81 -1.86 -7.51
N ASP A 149 -5.67 -3.10 -7.07
CA ASP A 149 -5.14 -4.23 -7.87
C ASP A 149 -6.22 -4.82 -8.80
N GLY A 150 -6.87 -3.96 -9.56
CA GLY A 150 -7.94 -4.33 -10.51
C GLY A 150 -7.58 -4.17 -11.99
N LEU A 151 -6.49 -3.46 -12.31
CA LEU A 151 -6.00 -3.25 -13.68
C LEU A 151 -4.53 -3.63 -13.80
N ASP A 152 -4.15 -4.11 -14.99
CA ASP A 152 -2.78 -4.53 -15.29
C ASP A 152 -1.77 -3.41 -15.01
N GLY A 153 -0.82 -3.69 -14.11
CA GLY A 153 0.24 -2.79 -13.72
C GLY A 153 -0.16 -1.63 -12.80
N LEU A 154 -1.44 -1.37 -12.57
CA LEU A 154 -1.89 -0.17 -11.86
C LEU A 154 -1.36 -0.13 -10.42
N SER A 155 -1.67 -1.17 -9.64
CA SER A 155 -1.31 -1.24 -8.22
C SER A 155 0.20 -1.24 -8.02
N ILE A 156 0.92 -2.10 -8.75
CA ILE A 156 2.37 -2.20 -8.60
C ILE A 156 3.10 -0.92 -9.06
N GLY A 157 2.64 -0.29 -10.16
CA GLY A 157 3.25 0.94 -10.64
C GLY A 157 3.07 2.12 -9.68
N CYS A 158 1.87 2.28 -9.10
CA CYS A 158 1.63 3.27 -8.05
C CYS A 158 2.46 2.96 -6.78
N THR A 159 2.64 1.66 -6.43
CA THR A 159 3.48 1.23 -5.32
C THR A 159 4.95 1.58 -5.54
N VAL A 160 5.46 1.39 -6.76
CA VAL A 160 6.83 1.78 -7.14
C VAL A 160 7.03 3.29 -6.98
N ILE A 161 6.09 4.11 -7.49
CA ILE A 161 6.16 5.58 -7.36
C ILE A 161 6.15 6.00 -5.89
N ALA A 162 5.26 5.43 -5.08
CA ALA A 162 5.20 5.69 -3.64
C ALA A 162 6.48 5.22 -2.92
N GLY A 163 7.00 4.05 -3.28
CA GLY A 163 8.25 3.50 -2.76
C GLY A 163 9.45 4.39 -3.04
N MET A 164 9.56 4.97 -4.26
CA MET A 164 10.62 5.95 -4.58
C MET A 164 10.55 7.19 -3.69
N ALA A 165 9.35 7.74 -3.46
CA ALA A 165 9.17 8.88 -2.57
C ALA A 165 9.59 8.54 -1.12
N PHE A 166 9.15 7.39 -0.60
CA PHE A 166 9.55 6.95 0.74
C PHE A 166 11.02 6.58 0.86
N THR A 167 11.66 6.10 -0.20
CA THR A 167 13.13 5.90 -0.25
C THR A 167 13.85 7.22 0.06
N LEU A 168 13.46 8.30 -0.61
CA LEU A 168 14.05 9.63 -0.41
C LEU A 168 13.74 10.18 0.99
N ILE A 169 12.49 10.05 1.45
CA ILE A 169 12.07 10.51 2.77
C ILE A 169 12.83 9.77 3.87
N ALA A 170 12.94 8.44 3.80
CA ALA A 170 13.67 7.64 4.77
C ALA A 170 15.17 8.02 4.81
N TYR A 171 15.78 8.27 3.66
CA TYR A 171 17.15 8.76 3.59
C TYR A 171 17.32 10.13 4.26
N ILE A 172 16.39 11.06 4.01
CA ILE A 172 16.40 12.41 4.60
C ILE A 172 16.24 12.34 6.11
N VAL A 173 15.22 11.63 6.59
CA VAL A 173 14.87 11.55 8.02
C VAL A 173 15.93 10.78 8.83
N GLY A 174 16.62 9.82 8.19
CA GLY A 174 17.71 9.06 8.80
C GLY A 174 19.05 9.81 8.91
N ARG A 175 19.15 11.06 8.43
CA ARG A 175 20.39 11.87 8.44
C ARG A 175 20.19 13.20 9.12
N VAL A 176 21.06 13.51 10.07
CA VAL A 176 20.99 14.75 10.87
C VAL A 176 21.10 16.01 10.02
N ASP A 177 22.00 16.02 9.02
CA ASP A 177 22.25 17.17 8.14
C ASP A 177 21.00 17.52 7.31
N PHE A 178 20.39 16.53 6.66
CA PHE A 178 19.19 16.77 5.83
C PHE A 178 17.94 17.03 6.67
N SER A 179 17.75 16.29 7.77
CA SER A 179 16.58 16.48 8.63
C SER A 179 16.56 17.87 9.28
N SER A 180 17.71 18.37 9.73
CA SER A 180 17.84 19.72 10.29
C SER A 180 17.61 20.80 9.22
N TYR A 181 18.17 20.64 8.02
CA TYR A 181 17.97 21.60 6.92
C TYR A 181 16.49 21.70 6.50
N LEU A 182 15.77 20.57 6.45
CA LEU A 182 14.36 20.51 6.07
C LEU A 182 13.41 20.70 7.26
N GLN A 183 13.94 20.79 8.50
CA GLN A 183 13.16 20.94 9.73
C GLN A 183 12.13 19.80 9.92
N VAL A 184 12.50 18.58 9.53
CA VAL A 184 11.75 17.36 9.79
C VAL A 184 12.37 16.59 10.95
N PRO A 185 11.61 15.73 11.66
CA PRO A 185 12.17 14.94 12.75
C PRO A 185 13.32 14.05 12.27
N TYR A 186 14.43 14.06 13.03
CA TYR A 186 15.49 13.07 12.83
C TYR A 186 15.14 11.77 13.55
N ILE A 187 15.18 10.65 12.86
CA ILE A 187 14.93 9.32 13.42
C ILE A 187 16.16 8.46 13.22
N ALA A 188 16.88 8.22 14.32
CA ALA A 188 18.09 7.40 14.31
C ALA A 188 17.77 5.98 13.81
N GLY A 189 18.52 5.50 12.81
CA GLY A 189 18.32 4.17 12.22
C GLY A 189 17.25 4.11 11.11
N ALA A 190 16.42 5.16 10.91
CA ALA A 190 15.43 5.16 9.84
C ALA A 190 16.07 5.18 8.43
N GLY A 191 17.33 5.56 8.30
CA GLY A 191 18.09 5.50 7.04
C GLY A 191 18.13 4.11 6.40
N GLU A 192 18.10 3.05 7.19
CA GLU A 192 18.03 1.66 6.71
C GLU A 192 16.75 1.39 5.90
N LEU A 193 15.65 2.08 6.22
CA LEU A 193 14.42 1.98 5.44
C LEU A 193 14.58 2.48 4.01
N SER A 194 15.57 3.32 3.71
CA SER A 194 15.84 3.73 2.33
C SER A 194 16.33 2.55 1.48
N ILE A 195 17.13 1.65 2.06
CA ILE A 195 17.60 0.42 1.40
C ILE A 195 16.41 -0.53 1.21
N PHE A 196 15.61 -0.73 2.26
CA PHE A 196 14.40 -1.54 2.19
C PHE A 196 13.41 -1.05 1.13
N CYS A 197 13.12 0.27 1.11
CA CYS A 197 12.23 0.86 0.10
C CYS A 197 12.82 0.76 -1.32
N SER A 198 14.14 0.85 -1.46
CA SER A 198 14.81 0.62 -2.75
C SER A 198 14.68 -0.82 -3.22
N ALA A 199 14.75 -1.79 -2.30
CA ALA A 199 14.50 -3.21 -2.59
C ALA A 199 13.04 -3.43 -3.04
N LEU A 200 12.07 -2.76 -2.38
CA LEU A 200 10.66 -2.78 -2.78
C LEU A 200 10.48 -2.20 -4.19
N VAL A 201 11.12 -1.05 -4.49
CA VAL A 201 11.08 -0.42 -5.82
C VAL A 201 11.66 -1.36 -6.87
N GLY A 202 12.84 -1.95 -6.62
CA GLY A 202 13.47 -2.89 -7.54
C GLY A 202 12.63 -4.13 -7.80
N ALA A 203 12.09 -4.76 -6.75
CA ALA A 203 11.20 -5.90 -6.87
C ALA A 203 9.91 -5.54 -7.62
N GLY A 204 9.35 -4.35 -7.32
CA GLY A 204 8.16 -3.82 -7.99
C GLY A 204 8.37 -3.58 -9.48
N LEU A 205 9.50 -2.96 -9.87
CA LEU A 205 9.86 -2.74 -11.28
C LEU A 205 10.07 -4.07 -12.02
N GLY A 206 10.75 -5.04 -11.39
CA GLY A 206 10.95 -6.38 -11.96
C GLY A 206 9.62 -7.10 -12.17
N PHE A 207 8.69 -7.02 -11.22
CA PHE A 207 7.36 -7.59 -11.37
C PHE A 207 6.52 -6.86 -12.42
N MET A 208 6.58 -5.53 -12.43
CA MET A 208 5.84 -4.67 -13.37
C MET A 208 6.18 -5.00 -14.82
N TRP A 209 7.40 -5.45 -15.12
CA TRP A 209 7.80 -5.88 -16.45
C TRP A 209 6.88 -6.97 -17.01
N PHE A 210 6.40 -7.88 -16.17
CA PHE A 210 5.50 -8.97 -16.53
C PHE A 210 4.02 -8.67 -16.27
N ASN A 211 3.72 -7.67 -15.42
CA ASN A 211 2.36 -7.33 -15.03
C ASN A 211 1.79 -6.13 -15.81
N CYS A 212 2.60 -5.40 -16.61
CA CYS A 212 2.08 -4.35 -17.50
C CYS A 212 1.16 -4.94 -18.57
N PHE A 213 0.23 -4.11 -19.06
CA PHE A 213 -0.77 -4.54 -20.07
C PHE A 213 -0.11 -4.99 -21.40
N PRO A 214 -0.47 -6.14 -21.97
CA PRO A 214 -1.31 -7.20 -21.38
C PRO A 214 -0.53 -8.02 -20.34
N ALA A 215 -1.09 -8.17 -19.13
CA ALA A 215 -0.39 -8.82 -18.02
C ALA A 215 -0.15 -10.32 -18.30
N GLN A 216 1.08 -10.76 -17.99
CA GLN A 216 1.49 -12.17 -18.04
C GLN A 216 1.35 -12.87 -16.68
N THR A 217 1.20 -12.10 -15.60
CA THR A 217 0.98 -12.61 -14.24
C THR A 217 0.24 -11.57 -13.40
N PHE A 218 -0.62 -12.02 -12.49
CA PHE A 218 -1.31 -11.17 -11.52
C PHE A 218 -0.63 -11.24 -10.16
N MET A 219 -0.67 -10.12 -9.42
CA MET A 219 -0.03 -10.00 -8.12
C MET A 219 -0.77 -10.83 -7.05
N GLY A 220 -2.09 -10.70 -6.99
CA GLY A 220 -2.94 -11.32 -5.98
C GLY A 220 -2.87 -10.66 -4.61
N ASP A 221 -3.69 -11.15 -3.68
CA ASP A 221 -3.74 -10.66 -2.30
C ASP A 221 -2.41 -10.91 -1.55
N VAL A 222 -1.68 -11.96 -1.94
CA VAL A 222 -0.36 -12.27 -1.39
C VAL A 222 0.67 -11.16 -1.64
N GLY A 223 0.49 -10.35 -2.69
CA GLY A 223 1.36 -9.21 -2.97
C GLY A 223 0.74 -7.87 -2.55
N SER A 224 -0.52 -7.62 -2.89
CA SER A 224 -1.16 -6.32 -2.68
C SER A 224 -1.35 -5.96 -1.21
N LEU A 225 -1.74 -6.92 -0.35
CA LEU A 225 -1.91 -6.67 1.08
C LEU A 225 -0.60 -6.27 1.77
N PRO A 226 0.52 -7.02 1.62
CA PRO A 226 1.77 -6.62 2.26
C PRO A 226 2.35 -5.33 1.69
N LEU A 227 2.29 -5.08 0.38
CA LEU A 227 2.80 -3.84 -0.19
C LEU A 227 2.10 -2.62 0.40
N GLY A 228 0.77 -2.68 0.57
CA GLY A 228 0.03 -1.61 1.22
C GLY A 228 0.40 -1.44 2.70
N GLY A 229 0.47 -2.54 3.46
CA GLY A 229 0.89 -2.52 4.86
C GLY A 229 2.30 -1.98 5.05
N ILE A 230 3.23 -2.33 4.17
CA ILE A 230 4.61 -1.81 4.14
C ILE A 230 4.60 -0.28 3.94
N LEU A 231 3.87 0.24 2.95
CA LEU A 231 3.77 1.68 2.75
C LEU A 231 3.20 2.39 3.98
N GLY A 232 2.19 1.78 4.63
CA GLY A 232 1.59 2.30 5.85
C GLY A 232 2.59 2.39 7.01
N ILE A 233 3.32 1.31 7.30
CA ILE A 233 4.27 1.30 8.41
C ILE A 233 5.51 2.17 8.14
N VAL A 234 5.99 2.22 6.90
CA VAL A 234 7.12 3.10 6.53
C VAL A 234 6.74 4.56 6.77
N ALA A 235 5.56 5.01 6.36
CA ALA A 235 5.09 6.38 6.58
C ALA A 235 5.08 6.76 8.07
N ILE A 236 4.71 5.82 8.94
CA ILE A 236 4.67 6.00 10.39
C ILE A 236 6.08 6.09 10.96
N ILE A 237 6.99 5.17 10.59
CA ILE A 237 8.35 5.15 11.13
C ILE A 237 9.12 6.42 10.72
N VAL A 238 8.97 6.89 9.47
CA VAL A 238 9.62 8.13 9.02
C VAL A 238 8.92 9.40 9.49
N LYS A 239 7.87 9.28 10.34
CA LYS A 239 7.10 10.41 10.87
C LYS A 239 6.53 11.32 9.79
N GLN A 240 6.04 10.72 8.72
CA GLN A 240 5.38 11.41 7.62
C GLN A 240 4.02 10.76 7.34
N GLU A 241 3.28 10.51 8.42
CA GLU A 241 2.03 9.75 8.42
C GLU A 241 1.00 10.40 7.50
N LEU A 242 0.85 11.73 7.58
CA LEU A 242 -0.13 12.44 6.76
C LEU A 242 0.31 12.64 5.31
N LEU A 243 1.61 12.56 5.01
CA LEU A 243 2.08 12.63 3.62
C LEU A 243 1.64 11.40 2.80
N ILE A 244 1.30 10.30 3.45
CA ILE A 244 0.79 9.11 2.74
C ILE A 244 -0.51 9.41 1.98
N PHE A 245 -1.32 10.39 2.43
CA PHE A 245 -2.52 10.81 1.70
C PHE A 245 -2.20 11.45 0.34
N PHE A 246 -1.01 12.03 0.19
CA PHE A 246 -0.52 12.56 -1.06
C PHE A 246 0.28 11.50 -1.83
N ILE A 247 1.30 10.88 -1.20
CA ILE A 247 2.15 9.86 -1.82
C ILE A 247 1.31 8.67 -2.30
N GLY A 248 0.39 8.20 -1.47
CA GLY A 248 -0.55 7.11 -1.75
C GLY A 248 -1.91 7.58 -2.29
N SER A 249 -2.00 8.79 -2.87
CA SER A 249 -3.27 9.43 -3.26
C SER A 249 -4.15 8.54 -4.13
N ILE A 250 -3.58 7.80 -5.07
CA ILE A 250 -4.35 6.88 -5.93
C ILE A 250 -5.02 5.80 -5.08
N PHE A 251 -4.29 5.16 -4.18
CA PHE A 251 -4.84 4.14 -3.29
C PHE A 251 -5.96 4.69 -2.41
N ILE A 252 -5.76 5.90 -1.88
CA ILE A 252 -6.76 6.58 -1.04
C ILE A 252 -8.03 6.90 -1.86
N VAL A 253 -7.88 7.43 -3.08
CA VAL A 253 -9.01 7.74 -3.96
C VAL A 253 -9.79 6.47 -4.32
N GLU A 254 -9.09 5.37 -4.63
CA GLU A 254 -9.72 4.08 -4.90
C GLU A 254 -10.53 3.59 -3.70
N ALA A 255 -9.93 3.56 -2.51
CA ALA A 255 -10.61 3.12 -1.29
C ALA A 255 -11.79 4.03 -0.93
N VAL A 256 -11.61 5.36 -1.00
CA VAL A 256 -12.67 6.34 -0.72
C VAL A 256 -13.81 6.21 -1.72
N SER A 257 -13.52 5.94 -3.00
CA SER A 257 -14.56 5.74 -4.01
C SER A 257 -15.49 4.56 -3.68
N VAL A 258 -14.92 3.46 -3.15
CA VAL A 258 -15.70 2.30 -2.71
C VAL A 258 -16.53 2.65 -1.47
N LEU A 259 -15.93 3.31 -0.48
CA LEU A 259 -16.65 3.73 0.73
C LEU A 259 -17.82 4.66 0.40
N LEU A 260 -17.59 5.67 -0.44
CA LEU A 260 -18.64 6.59 -0.89
C LEU A 260 -19.74 5.87 -1.67
N GLN A 261 -19.39 4.97 -2.58
CA GLN A 261 -20.36 4.18 -3.33
C GLN A 261 -21.28 3.40 -2.37
N VAL A 262 -20.68 2.69 -1.40
CA VAL A 262 -21.44 1.88 -0.42
C VAL A 262 -22.33 2.76 0.47
N CYS A 263 -21.80 3.88 0.99
CA CYS A 263 -22.55 4.80 1.84
C CYS A 263 -23.73 5.43 1.09
N VAL A 264 -23.48 5.99 -0.10
CA VAL A 264 -24.53 6.62 -0.90
C VAL A 264 -25.58 5.59 -1.32
N PHE A 265 -25.18 4.40 -1.74
CA PHE A 265 -26.11 3.35 -2.13
C PHE A 265 -26.99 2.86 -0.97
N LYS A 266 -26.45 2.75 0.25
CA LYS A 266 -27.22 2.38 1.44
C LYS A 266 -28.29 3.42 1.77
N ILE A 267 -27.98 4.71 1.58
CA ILE A 267 -28.90 5.83 1.93
C ILE A 267 -29.89 6.08 0.81
N THR A 268 -29.42 6.19 -0.44
CA THR A 268 -30.23 6.69 -1.57
C THR A 268 -30.73 5.58 -2.51
N ARG A 269 -30.21 4.37 -2.39
CA ARG A 269 -30.41 3.25 -3.32
C ARG A 269 -30.01 3.59 -4.77
N LYS A 270 -29.24 4.66 -4.97
CA LYS A 270 -28.69 5.06 -6.27
C LYS A 270 -27.18 4.90 -6.27
N ARG A 271 -26.62 4.57 -7.41
CA ARG A 271 -25.17 4.48 -7.59
C ARG A 271 -24.60 5.89 -7.77
N LEU A 272 -23.50 6.19 -7.04
CA LEU A 272 -22.75 7.44 -7.22
C LEU A 272 -21.82 7.33 -8.45
N PHE A 273 -21.08 6.23 -8.54
CA PHE A 273 -20.23 5.89 -9.67
C PHE A 273 -20.86 4.77 -10.49
N LEU A 274 -20.55 4.67 -11.79
CA LEU A 274 -20.99 3.58 -12.65
C LEU A 274 -20.56 2.22 -12.11
N CYS A 275 -19.30 2.16 -11.63
CA CYS A 275 -18.72 1.05 -10.89
C CYS A 275 -17.71 1.60 -9.88
N ALA A 276 -17.45 0.89 -8.79
CA ALA A 276 -16.39 1.18 -7.83
C ALA A 276 -15.55 -0.10 -7.66
N PRO A 277 -14.24 0.02 -7.49
CA PRO A 277 -13.38 1.22 -7.36
C PRO A 277 -13.37 2.13 -8.61
N ILE A 278 -12.81 3.36 -8.47
CA ILE A 278 -12.99 4.43 -9.49
C ILE A 278 -12.32 4.11 -10.84
N HIS A 279 -11.27 3.27 -10.88
CA HIS A 279 -10.67 2.82 -12.15
C HIS A 279 -11.70 2.11 -13.05
N HIS A 280 -12.59 1.30 -12.49
CA HIS A 280 -13.68 0.66 -13.22
C HIS A 280 -14.69 1.68 -13.73
N HIS A 281 -14.97 2.75 -13.00
CA HIS A 281 -15.83 3.82 -13.49
C HIS A 281 -15.34 4.40 -14.83
N PHE A 282 -14.02 4.59 -14.99
CA PHE A 282 -13.44 5.08 -16.23
C PHE A 282 -13.48 4.03 -17.36
N GLN A 283 -13.29 2.73 -17.04
CA GLN A 283 -13.49 1.66 -18.02
C GLN A 283 -14.95 1.63 -18.53
N PHE A 284 -15.92 1.75 -17.62
CA PHE A 284 -17.34 1.83 -17.99
C PHE A 284 -17.70 3.09 -18.80
N LYS A 285 -16.87 4.14 -18.75
CA LYS A 285 -16.93 5.29 -19.65
C LYS A 285 -16.25 5.06 -21.00
N GLY A 286 -15.78 3.85 -21.29
CA GLY A 286 -15.14 3.50 -22.55
C GLY A 286 -13.66 3.89 -22.63
N TRP A 287 -12.98 4.16 -21.52
CA TRP A 287 -11.53 4.39 -21.55
C TRP A 287 -10.81 3.05 -21.60
N PRO A 288 -9.84 2.87 -22.51
CA PRO A 288 -9.01 1.68 -22.53
C PRO A 288 -8.16 1.61 -21.25
N GLU A 289 -7.89 0.39 -20.79
CA GLU A 289 -7.17 0.11 -19.53
C GLU A 289 -5.82 0.85 -19.44
N THR A 290 -5.04 0.80 -20.52
CA THR A 290 -3.75 1.49 -20.61
C THR A 290 -3.87 3.01 -20.39
N LYS A 291 -4.94 3.63 -20.85
CA LYS A 291 -5.17 5.08 -20.65
C LYS A 291 -5.50 5.40 -19.20
N VAL A 292 -6.26 4.54 -18.53
CA VAL A 292 -6.58 4.70 -17.10
C VAL A 292 -5.30 4.57 -16.29
N THR A 293 -4.54 3.49 -16.47
CA THR A 293 -3.30 3.20 -15.76
C THR A 293 -2.27 4.32 -15.93
N MET A 294 -2.01 4.76 -17.17
CA MET A 294 -1.03 5.84 -17.42
C MET A 294 -1.43 7.16 -16.77
N ARG A 295 -2.72 7.53 -16.81
CA ARG A 295 -3.20 8.77 -16.15
C ARG A 295 -3.05 8.70 -14.64
N PHE A 296 -3.31 7.54 -14.05
CA PHE A 296 -3.13 7.32 -12.61
C PHE A 296 -1.66 7.40 -12.23
N PHE A 297 -0.74 6.86 -13.05
CA PHE A 297 0.70 7.03 -12.82
C PHE A 297 1.14 8.49 -12.87
N ILE A 298 0.63 9.27 -13.83
CA ILE A 298 0.92 10.71 -13.91
C ILE A 298 0.47 11.43 -12.64
N ILE A 299 -0.76 11.15 -12.18
CA ILE A 299 -1.28 11.74 -10.93
C ILE A 299 -0.45 11.28 -9.73
N ALA A 300 -0.14 9.99 -9.62
CA ALA A 300 0.69 9.46 -8.54
C ALA A 300 2.07 10.14 -8.49
N ALA A 301 2.71 10.30 -9.64
CA ALA A 301 4.02 10.96 -9.74
C ALA A 301 3.95 12.45 -9.36
N ILE A 302 2.94 13.18 -9.83
CA ILE A 302 2.73 14.59 -9.45
C ILE A 302 2.52 14.71 -7.94
N MET A 303 1.69 13.86 -7.34
CA MET A 303 1.39 13.89 -5.92
C MET A 303 2.59 13.47 -5.05
N ALA A 304 3.40 12.51 -5.52
CA ALA A 304 4.65 12.13 -4.88
C ALA A 304 5.66 13.28 -4.90
N LEU A 305 5.86 13.95 -6.04
CA LEU A 305 6.72 15.12 -6.16
C LEU A 305 6.22 16.29 -5.28
N PHE A 306 4.91 16.53 -5.28
CA PHE A 306 4.31 17.54 -4.40
C PHE A 306 4.62 17.24 -2.93
N SER A 307 4.50 15.97 -2.50
CA SER A 307 4.83 15.55 -1.14
C SER A 307 6.29 15.82 -0.76
N LEU A 308 7.23 15.59 -1.68
CA LEU A 308 8.64 15.89 -1.44
C LEU A 308 8.90 17.41 -1.30
N ILE A 309 8.18 18.25 -2.07
CA ILE A 309 8.26 19.70 -1.95
C ILE A 309 7.74 20.16 -0.58
N THR A 310 6.68 19.55 -0.07
CA THR A 310 6.10 19.92 1.24
C THR A 310 7.02 19.66 2.43
N LEU A 311 8.05 18.82 2.30
CA LEU A 311 9.04 18.61 3.35
C LEU A 311 9.82 19.90 3.67
N LYS A 312 9.95 20.82 2.71
CA LYS A 312 10.63 22.12 2.91
C LYS A 312 9.68 23.21 3.40
N LEU A 313 8.42 23.16 3.02
CA LEU A 313 7.39 24.13 3.42
C LEU A 313 6.98 23.95 4.88
#